data_6c50c5826e1fc2276ccbcac9b0443982
#
_entry.id   6c50c5826e1fc2276ccbcac9b0443982
#
_cell.length_a   1.000
_cell.length_b   1.000
_cell.length_c   1.000
_cell.angle_alpha   90.00
_cell.angle_beta   90.00
_cell.angle_gamma   90.00
#
_symmetry.space_group_name_H-M   'P 1'
#
loop_
_entity.id
_entity.type
_entity.pdbx_description
1 polymer ?
#
loop_
_entity_poly.entity_id
_entity_poly.type
_entity_poly.pdbx_seq_one_letter_code
_entity_poly.pdbx_strand_id
1 'polypeptide(L)'
;MARRLLSLAITTGLALLLAGCGLFKREERAAWRGQAEKACLAQKQVTPSAYVQPAKAIDGPGPCGLDFPFKVTALSEGSVAFNTTQTLGCPLTAALDEWVRDVVQPIALARFGQPVTQVDTMGAYSCRPIDGHRSNRLSEHAFGNAVDVSVFRFADGRSVSLARGWTKGDAQEKAFLREAQAGACNIFTTVLAPGSDANHNDHLHLDLAMHGQTSTGPRRICKPLPSPQLLPAPQRRDNLPDAPDIDDDIDVAQAGGASRSMSLAAALPPAPISKAPAQPMRSASLAPAPMAPIPLPPIPLPPPRPMTREGVFAYDATATIRPRR
;
A
#
# COMPACT_ATOMS: atom_id res chain seq x y z
N MET A 1 -22.39 13.97 -64.19
CA MET A 1 -21.21 14.28 -63.38
C MET A 1 -21.58 14.65 -61.95
N ALA A 2 -22.58 15.50 -61.69
CA ALA A 2 -22.97 15.92 -60.31
C ALA A 2 -23.31 14.77 -59.33
N ARG A 3 -24.02 13.71 -59.77
CA ARG A 3 -24.35 12.58 -58.87
C ARG A 3 -23.15 11.76 -58.39
N ARG A 4 -22.09 11.66 -59.22
CA ARG A 4 -20.85 10.93 -58.82
C ARG A 4 -20.03 11.75 -57.85
N LEU A 5 -20.02 13.07 -57.97
CA LEU A 5 -19.34 13.97 -57.03
C LEU A 5 -20.02 14.00 -55.65
N LEU A 6 -21.37 13.98 -55.65
CA LEU A 6 -22.15 13.94 -54.44
C LEU A 6 -21.94 12.62 -53.65
N SER A 7 -21.91 11.46 -54.40
CA SER A 7 -21.63 10.18 -53.74
C SER A 7 -20.21 10.10 -53.19
N LEU A 8 -19.21 10.65 -53.84
CA LEU A 8 -17.83 10.71 -53.37
C LEU A 8 -17.72 11.60 -52.13
N ALA A 9 -18.41 12.72 -52.07
CA ALA A 9 -18.41 13.62 -50.92
C ALA A 9 -19.08 12.99 -49.69
N ILE A 10 -20.16 12.19 -49.89
CA ILE A 10 -20.84 11.50 -48.78
C ILE A 10 -19.97 10.34 -48.23
N THR A 11 -19.30 9.57 -49.08
CA THR A 11 -18.43 8.47 -48.66
C THR A 11 -17.18 8.96 -47.97
N THR A 12 -16.54 10.07 -48.42
CA THR A 12 -15.40 10.67 -47.72
C THR A 12 -15.81 11.33 -46.41
N GLY A 13 -16.97 11.98 -46.32
CA GLY A 13 -17.51 12.52 -45.08
C GLY A 13 -17.80 11.47 -44.02
N LEU A 14 -18.40 10.31 -44.45
CA LEU A 14 -18.69 9.20 -43.55
C LEU A 14 -17.40 8.50 -43.06
N ALA A 15 -16.39 8.35 -43.93
CA ALA A 15 -15.09 7.80 -43.58
C ALA A 15 -14.33 8.67 -42.58
N LEU A 16 -14.41 9.99 -42.71
CA LEU A 16 -13.83 10.95 -41.74
C LEU A 16 -14.53 10.93 -40.37
N LEU A 17 -15.85 10.72 -40.36
CA LEU A 17 -16.60 10.59 -39.10
C LEU A 17 -16.27 9.29 -38.38
N LEU A 18 -16.03 8.18 -39.08
CA LEU A 18 -15.64 6.90 -38.51
C LEU A 18 -14.18 6.89 -38.03
N ALA A 19 -13.28 7.64 -38.66
CA ALA A 19 -11.90 7.79 -38.22
C ALA A 19 -11.76 8.65 -36.96
N GLY A 20 -12.71 9.57 -36.69
CA GLY A 20 -12.69 10.44 -35.51
C GLY A 20 -12.98 9.76 -34.19
N CYS A 21 -13.64 8.60 -34.17
CA CYS A 21 -13.96 7.88 -32.95
C CYS A 21 -12.77 7.16 -32.29
N GLY A 22 -11.63 7.04 -32.96
CA GLY A 22 -10.41 6.40 -32.44
C GLY A 22 -9.38 7.35 -31.81
N LEU A 23 -9.55 8.66 -31.97
CA LEU A 23 -8.54 9.66 -31.58
C LEU A 23 -8.58 10.07 -30.09
N PHE A 24 -9.64 9.72 -29.36
CA PHE A 24 -9.76 9.97 -27.93
C PHE A 24 -9.78 8.65 -27.15
N LYS A 25 -8.71 7.87 -27.26
CA LYS A 25 -8.56 6.73 -26.34
C LYS A 25 -8.38 7.29 -24.95
N ARG A 26 -9.41 7.17 -24.10
CA ARG A 26 -9.31 7.52 -22.68
C ARG A 26 -8.17 6.68 -22.10
N GLU A 27 -7.25 7.30 -21.40
CA GLU A 27 -6.21 6.61 -20.67
C GLU A 27 -6.88 5.71 -19.62
N GLU A 28 -6.66 4.41 -19.72
CA GLU A 28 -7.29 3.42 -18.86
C GLU A 28 -6.38 3.10 -17.67
N ARG A 29 -6.98 2.79 -16.55
CA ARG A 29 -6.28 2.30 -15.36
C ARG A 29 -5.56 0.98 -15.69
N ALA A 30 -4.29 0.85 -15.29
CA ALA A 30 -3.51 -0.35 -15.57
C ALA A 30 -4.21 -1.61 -15.01
N ALA A 31 -4.36 -2.63 -15.84
CA ALA A 31 -5.18 -3.82 -15.56
C ALA A 31 -4.72 -4.59 -14.30
N TRP A 32 -3.42 -4.58 -13.98
CA TRP A 32 -2.87 -5.25 -12.81
C TRP A 32 -3.47 -4.74 -11.48
N ARG A 33 -3.90 -3.47 -11.43
CA ARG A 33 -4.48 -2.86 -10.22
C ARG A 33 -5.80 -3.53 -9.85
N GLY A 34 -6.73 -3.66 -10.79
CA GLY A 34 -7.97 -4.37 -10.57
C GLY A 34 -7.78 -5.87 -10.30
N GLN A 35 -6.74 -6.49 -10.89
CA GLN A 35 -6.37 -7.87 -10.59
C GLN A 35 -5.87 -8.01 -9.15
N ALA A 36 -5.01 -7.10 -8.68
CA ALA A 36 -4.52 -7.09 -7.30
C ALA A 36 -5.65 -6.89 -6.28
N GLU A 37 -6.56 -5.95 -6.54
CA GLU A 37 -7.75 -5.73 -5.69
C GLU A 37 -8.61 -7.01 -5.60
N LYS A 38 -8.92 -7.63 -6.73
CA LYS A 38 -9.69 -8.89 -6.77
C LYS A 38 -8.99 -10.05 -6.08
N ALA A 39 -7.68 -10.19 -6.28
CA ALA A 39 -6.89 -11.24 -5.63
C ALA A 39 -6.87 -11.08 -4.10
N CYS A 40 -6.68 -9.85 -3.62
CA CYS A 40 -6.70 -9.52 -2.19
C CYS A 40 -8.06 -9.88 -1.55
N LEU A 41 -9.17 -9.54 -2.21
CA LEU A 41 -10.51 -9.88 -1.74
C LEU A 41 -10.77 -11.40 -1.76
N ALA A 42 -10.38 -12.09 -2.83
CA ALA A 42 -10.53 -13.53 -2.96
C ALA A 42 -9.73 -14.29 -1.88
N GLN A 43 -8.56 -13.78 -1.51
CA GLN A 43 -7.71 -14.30 -0.43
C GLN A 43 -8.18 -13.84 0.96
N LYS A 44 -9.22 -13.03 1.06
CA LYS A 44 -9.75 -12.47 2.33
C LYS A 44 -8.67 -11.78 3.18
N GLN A 45 -7.72 -11.10 2.53
CA GLN A 45 -6.67 -10.37 3.24
C GLN A 45 -7.25 -9.19 4.05
N VAL A 46 -8.41 -8.68 3.63
CA VAL A 46 -9.19 -7.68 4.36
C VAL A 46 -10.59 -8.22 4.55
N THR A 47 -11.08 -8.21 5.79
CA THR A 47 -12.45 -8.58 6.13
C THR A 47 -13.25 -7.32 6.50
N PRO A 48 -14.42 -7.09 5.88
CA PRO A 48 -15.29 -5.98 6.26
C PRO A 48 -15.64 -6.01 7.75
N SER A 49 -15.62 -4.86 8.39
CA SER A 49 -15.90 -4.67 9.82
C SER A 49 -16.55 -3.32 10.07
N ALA A 50 -16.81 -2.98 11.35
CA ALA A 50 -17.25 -1.63 11.72
C ALA A 50 -16.23 -0.54 11.33
N TYR A 51 -14.95 -0.91 11.20
CA TYR A 51 -13.85 0.01 10.93
C TYR A 51 -13.36 -0.01 9.48
N VAL A 52 -13.68 -1.06 8.74
CA VAL A 52 -13.27 -1.27 7.34
C VAL A 52 -14.51 -1.60 6.53
N GLN A 53 -15.10 -0.60 5.89
CA GLN A 53 -16.37 -0.73 5.20
C GLN A 53 -16.18 -0.67 3.67
N PRO A 54 -16.73 -1.63 2.91
CA PRO A 54 -16.75 -1.54 1.46
C PRO A 54 -17.46 -0.26 1.01
N ALA A 55 -16.97 0.35 -0.05
CA ALA A 55 -17.55 1.55 -0.63
C ALA A 55 -17.80 1.37 -2.13
N LYS A 56 -18.53 2.31 -2.72
CA LYS A 56 -18.80 2.31 -4.16
C LYS A 56 -17.48 2.50 -4.92
N ALA A 57 -17.35 1.82 -6.05
CA ALA A 57 -16.25 2.03 -6.99
C ALA A 57 -16.07 3.51 -7.31
N ILE A 58 -14.83 3.92 -7.44
CA ILE A 58 -14.46 5.29 -7.81
C ILE A 58 -14.00 5.25 -9.26
N ASP A 59 -14.77 5.88 -10.14
CA ASP A 59 -14.43 6.15 -11.53
C ASP A 59 -14.02 7.62 -11.63
N GLY A 60 -12.73 7.88 -11.43
CA GLY A 60 -12.19 9.22 -11.44
C GLY A 60 -11.87 9.74 -12.85
N PRO A 61 -11.33 10.96 -12.97
CA PRO A 61 -10.87 11.48 -14.25
C PRO A 61 -9.67 10.65 -14.75
N GLY A 62 -9.66 10.35 -16.07
CA GLY A 62 -8.60 9.55 -16.68
C GLY A 62 -8.50 8.14 -16.05
N PRO A 63 -7.29 7.66 -15.72
CA PRO A 63 -7.09 6.35 -15.13
C PRO A 63 -7.24 6.33 -13.60
N CYS A 64 -7.56 7.44 -12.94
CA CYS A 64 -7.76 7.47 -11.48
C CYS A 64 -8.93 6.58 -11.05
N GLY A 65 -8.84 5.96 -9.89
CA GLY A 65 -9.96 5.26 -9.28
C GLY A 65 -9.61 3.91 -8.65
N LEU A 66 -10.64 3.27 -8.09
CA LEU A 66 -10.60 1.95 -7.47
C LEU A 66 -11.89 1.18 -7.83
N ASP A 67 -11.75 -0.11 -8.11
CA ASP A 67 -12.91 -0.97 -8.37
C ASP A 67 -13.58 -1.39 -7.05
N PHE A 68 -12.79 -1.63 -6.00
CA PHE A 68 -13.25 -2.12 -4.70
C PHE A 68 -12.65 -1.33 -3.54
N PRO A 69 -13.01 -0.03 -3.39
CA PRO A 69 -12.51 0.79 -2.30
C PRO A 69 -13.09 0.39 -0.95
N PHE A 70 -12.30 0.63 0.10
CA PHE A 70 -12.75 0.61 1.48
C PHE A 70 -12.72 2.01 2.08
N LYS A 71 -13.68 2.30 2.97
CA LYS A 71 -13.64 3.39 3.94
C LYS A 71 -13.08 2.81 5.22
N VAL A 72 -11.87 3.22 5.57
CA VAL A 72 -11.13 2.70 6.72
C VAL A 72 -11.03 3.78 7.78
N THR A 73 -11.57 3.52 8.97
CA THR A 73 -11.52 4.43 10.12
C THR A 73 -10.50 3.99 11.16
N ALA A 74 -10.18 2.70 11.22
CA ALA A 74 -9.16 2.14 12.10
C ALA A 74 -8.60 0.83 11.54
N LEU A 75 -7.40 0.47 11.99
CA LEU A 75 -6.68 -0.78 11.72
C LEU A 75 -6.68 -1.67 12.98
N SER A 76 -6.18 -2.89 12.83
CA SER A 76 -5.99 -3.86 13.92
C SER A 76 -7.27 -4.01 14.76
N GLU A 77 -8.37 -4.34 14.07
CA GLU A 77 -9.70 -4.55 14.67
C GLU A 77 -10.22 -3.36 15.49
N GLY A 78 -9.82 -2.13 15.10
CA GLY A 78 -10.25 -0.89 15.75
C GLY A 78 -9.32 -0.39 16.85
N SER A 79 -8.22 -1.08 17.14
CA SER A 79 -7.28 -0.67 18.18
C SER A 79 -6.41 0.54 17.79
N VAL A 80 -6.25 0.80 16.47
CA VAL A 80 -5.48 1.93 15.95
C VAL A 80 -6.32 2.74 15.00
N ALA A 81 -6.85 3.87 15.46
CA ALA A 81 -7.68 4.76 14.68
C ALA A 81 -6.87 5.57 13.65
N PHE A 82 -7.50 6.00 12.58
CA PHE A 82 -7.03 7.12 11.77
C PHE A 82 -7.63 8.44 12.26
N ASN A 83 -6.92 9.55 12.04
CA ASN A 83 -7.44 10.90 12.33
C ASN A 83 -8.68 11.25 11.50
N THR A 84 -8.81 10.69 10.29
CA THR A 84 -9.94 10.83 9.38
C THR A 84 -10.19 9.52 8.66
N THR A 85 -11.39 9.33 8.13
CA THR A 85 -11.71 8.15 7.30
C THR A 85 -10.86 8.14 6.04
N GLN A 86 -10.07 7.09 5.84
CA GLN A 86 -9.24 6.90 4.66
C GLN A 86 -10.00 6.12 3.58
N THR A 87 -9.72 6.45 2.31
CA THR A 87 -10.20 5.66 1.17
C THR A 87 -9.03 4.87 0.60
N LEU A 88 -9.06 3.55 0.74
CA LEU A 88 -7.95 2.65 0.44
C LEU A 88 -8.41 1.47 -0.42
N GLY A 89 -7.51 0.93 -1.23
CA GLY A 89 -7.66 -0.37 -1.86
C GLY A 89 -7.40 -1.52 -0.89
N CYS A 90 -7.93 -2.72 -1.20
CA CYS A 90 -7.73 -3.91 -0.38
C CYS A 90 -6.23 -4.22 -0.12
N PRO A 91 -5.32 -4.24 -1.12
CA PRO A 91 -3.91 -4.55 -0.85
C PRO A 91 -3.25 -3.59 0.12
N LEU A 92 -3.50 -2.28 -0.03
CA LEU A 92 -2.90 -1.27 0.85
C LEU A 92 -3.47 -1.36 2.27
N THR A 93 -4.77 -1.62 2.41
CA THR A 93 -5.40 -1.82 3.74
C THR A 93 -4.77 -3.01 4.47
N ALA A 94 -4.56 -4.13 3.78
CA ALA A 94 -3.92 -5.32 4.34
C ALA A 94 -2.47 -5.04 4.76
N ALA A 95 -1.69 -4.39 3.90
CA ALA A 95 -0.29 -4.04 4.17
C ALA A 95 -0.15 -3.07 5.36
N LEU A 96 -1.06 -2.11 5.49
CA LEU A 96 -1.08 -1.18 6.63
C LEU A 96 -1.44 -1.89 7.93
N ASP A 97 -2.39 -2.82 7.89
CA ASP A 97 -2.77 -3.61 9.07
C ASP A 97 -1.61 -4.49 9.54
N GLU A 98 -0.92 -5.17 8.61
CA GLU A 98 0.30 -5.93 8.86
C GLU A 98 1.40 -5.04 9.47
N TRP A 99 1.69 -3.89 8.84
CA TRP A 99 2.71 -2.97 9.33
C TRP A 99 2.42 -2.44 10.73
N VAL A 100 1.18 -2.06 11.00
CA VAL A 100 0.80 -1.58 12.34
C VAL A 100 0.94 -2.70 13.37
N ARG A 101 0.40 -3.89 13.08
CA ARG A 101 0.39 -5.03 14.01
C ARG A 101 1.80 -5.58 14.28
N ASP A 102 2.58 -5.80 13.22
CA ASP A 102 3.81 -6.61 13.30
C ASP A 102 5.07 -5.74 13.41
N VAL A 103 4.98 -4.44 13.14
CA VAL A 103 6.11 -3.50 13.20
C VAL A 103 5.85 -2.37 14.21
N VAL A 104 4.82 -1.55 13.97
CA VAL A 104 4.62 -0.32 14.75
C VAL A 104 4.32 -0.63 16.20
N GLN A 105 3.40 -1.54 16.49
CA GLN A 105 3.00 -1.87 17.85
C GLN A 105 4.13 -2.49 18.68
N PRO A 106 4.88 -3.49 18.20
CA PRO A 106 6.03 -4.03 18.94
C PRO A 106 7.10 -2.98 19.25
N ILE A 107 7.41 -2.10 18.28
CA ILE A 107 8.40 -1.03 18.49
C ILE A 107 7.88 0.00 19.48
N ALA A 108 6.59 0.37 19.42
CA ALA A 108 5.96 1.30 20.35
C ALA A 108 6.06 0.81 21.80
N LEU A 109 5.75 -0.46 22.02
CA LEU A 109 5.87 -1.10 23.33
C LEU A 109 7.32 -1.17 23.79
N ALA A 110 8.26 -1.52 22.91
CA ALA A 110 9.68 -1.61 23.27
C ALA A 110 10.31 -0.25 23.58
N ARG A 111 9.90 0.81 22.88
CA ARG A 111 10.48 2.15 23.04
C ARG A 111 9.81 2.98 24.14
N PHE A 112 8.49 2.86 24.27
CA PHE A 112 7.70 3.75 25.13
C PHE A 112 6.90 3.00 26.21
N GLY A 113 6.83 1.67 26.16
CA GLY A 113 5.97 0.88 27.05
C GLY A 113 4.47 1.11 26.79
N GLN A 114 4.11 1.74 25.68
CA GLN A 114 2.75 2.17 25.37
C GLN A 114 2.40 1.79 23.92
N PRO A 115 1.19 1.29 23.65
CA PRO A 115 0.76 1.03 22.28
C PRO A 115 0.42 2.34 21.57
N VAL A 116 0.54 2.32 20.23
CA VAL A 116 -0.06 3.33 19.36
C VAL A 116 -1.57 3.10 19.32
N THR A 117 -2.35 4.16 19.51
CA THR A 117 -3.82 4.15 19.46
C THR A 117 -4.39 4.89 18.27
N GLN A 118 -3.58 5.75 17.62
CA GLN A 118 -3.99 6.49 16.43
C GLN A 118 -2.80 6.80 15.55
N VAL A 119 -3.04 6.75 14.24
CA VAL A 119 -2.13 7.22 13.20
C VAL A 119 -2.78 8.39 12.48
N ASP A 120 -2.12 9.56 12.53
CA ASP A 120 -2.57 10.71 11.75
C ASP A 120 -1.99 10.63 10.34
N THR A 121 -2.83 10.82 9.36
CA THR A 121 -2.47 10.81 7.94
C THR A 121 -2.67 12.18 7.33
N MET A 122 -1.86 12.53 6.32
CA MET A 122 -2.04 13.71 5.50
C MET A 122 -2.93 13.46 4.28
N GLY A 123 -3.20 12.19 3.99
CA GLY A 123 -4.11 11.76 2.93
C GLY A 123 -3.83 10.36 2.42
N ALA A 124 -4.82 9.82 1.69
CA ALA A 124 -4.73 8.56 0.98
C ALA A 124 -5.20 8.75 -0.46
N TYR A 125 -6.47 8.44 -0.79
CA TYR A 125 -6.96 8.63 -2.16
C TYR A 125 -7.01 10.11 -2.56
N SER A 126 -6.29 10.43 -3.64
CA SER A 126 -6.30 11.75 -4.28
C SER A 126 -5.89 11.61 -5.76
N CYS A 127 -6.79 11.93 -6.70
CA CYS A 127 -6.47 11.92 -8.12
C CYS A 127 -5.58 13.12 -8.47
N ARG A 128 -4.27 12.92 -8.40
CA ARG A 128 -3.26 13.94 -8.65
C ARG A 128 -2.00 13.35 -9.30
N PRO A 129 -1.24 14.13 -10.07
CA PRO A 129 0.09 13.74 -10.52
C PRO A 129 1.06 13.59 -9.34
N ILE A 130 2.15 12.86 -9.58
CA ILE A 130 3.34 12.89 -8.71
C ILE A 130 3.86 14.34 -8.74
N ASP A 131 4.35 14.85 -7.60
CA ASP A 131 4.87 16.21 -7.45
C ASP A 131 3.88 17.32 -7.84
N GLY A 132 2.59 17.09 -7.64
CA GLY A 132 1.54 18.04 -7.99
C GLY A 132 1.36 18.18 -9.50
N HIS A 133 1.59 19.37 -10.07
CA HIS A 133 1.36 19.62 -11.50
C HIS A 133 2.62 19.48 -12.39
N ARG A 134 3.74 19.03 -11.84
CA ARG A 134 5.03 18.98 -12.55
C ARG A 134 5.26 17.69 -13.34
N SER A 135 4.51 16.64 -13.04
CA SER A 135 4.63 15.32 -13.67
C SER A 135 3.36 14.98 -14.45
N ASN A 136 3.51 14.31 -15.60
CA ASN A 136 2.40 13.68 -16.31
C ASN A 136 2.03 12.32 -15.73
N ARG A 137 2.81 11.79 -14.77
CA ARG A 137 2.58 10.52 -14.12
C ARG A 137 1.65 10.69 -12.93
N LEU A 138 0.66 9.81 -12.78
CA LEU A 138 -0.23 9.82 -11.63
C LEU A 138 0.46 9.21 -10.41
N SER A 139 0.22 9.82 -9.26
CA SER A 139 0.62 9.30 -7.96
C SER A 139 -0.15 8.01 -7.62
N GLU A 140 0.42 7.13 -6.82
CA GLU A 140 -0.26 5.95 -6.27
C GLU A 140 -1.48 6.32 -5.40
N HIS A 141 -1.54 7.52 -4.87
CA HIS A 141 -2.74 8.09 -4.25
C HIS A 141 -3.94 8.10 -5.18
N ALA A 142 -3.73 8.31 -6.49
CA ALA A 142 -4.81 8.33 -7.48
C ALA A 142 -5.52 6.97 -7.65
N PHE A 143 -4.96 5.93 -7.06
CA PHE A 143 -5.45 4.56 -7.13
C PHE A 143 -5.79 3.97 -5.75
N GLY A 144 -5.81 4.81 -4.68
CA GLY A 144 -5.98 4.34 -3.31
C GLY A 144 -4.92 3.33 -2.86
N ASN A 145 -3.76 3.42 -3.45
CA ASN A 145 -2.63 2.51 -3.29
C ASN A 145 -1.46 3.17 -2.55
N ALA A 146 -1.67 4.36 -1.96
CA ALA A 146 -0.71 5.10 -1.15
C ALA A 146 -1.38 5.77 0.05
N VAL A 147 -0.60 6.00 1.11
CA VAL A 147 -0.97 6.78 2.30
C VAL A 147 0.23 7.56 2.81
N ASP A 148 -0.02 8.79 3.28
CA ASP A 148 0.96 9.68 3.89
C ASP A 148 0.74 9.72 5.41
N VAL A 149 1.65 9.12 6.19
CA VAL A 149 1.60 9.06 7.65
C VAL A 149 2.43 10.19 8.25
N SER A 150 1.84 10.98 9.16
CA SER A 150 2.49 12.15 9.73
C SER A 150 2.75 12.08 11.24
N VAL A 151 1.85 11.46 12.03
CA VAL A 151 1.96 11.41 13.49
C VAL A 151 1.49 10.06 14.02
N PHE A 152 2.17 9.54 15.02
CA PHE A 152 1.73 8.42 15.85
C PHE A 152 1.30 8.94 17.22
N ARG A 153 0.10 8.56 17.68
CA ARG A 153 -0.42 8.89 19.02
C ARG A 153 -0.52 7.65 19.86
N PHE A 154 -0.09 7.76 21.10
CA PHE A 154 0.04 6.66 22.04
C PHE A 154 -1.03 6.71 23.12
N ALA A 155 -1.25 5.60 23.81
CA ALA A 155 -2.28 5.46 24.83
C ALA A 155 -2.09 6.40 26.03
N ASP A 156 -0.85 6.82 26.33
CA ASP A 156 -0.51 7.77 27.40
C ASP A 156 -0.70 9.25 27.00
N GLY A 157 -1.21 9.52 25.77
CA GLY A 157 -1.37 10.87 25.23
C GLY A 157 -0.12 11.44 24.55
N ARG A 158 1.00 10.74 24.55
CA ARG A 158 2.20 11.10 23.77
C ARG A 158 1.87 11.14 22.28
N SER A 159 2.55 12.01 21.56
CA SER A 159 2.52 12.03 20.08
C SER A 159 3.93 12.19 19.52
N VAL A 160 4.24 11.38 18.52
CA VAL A 160 5.52 11.41 17.79
C VAL A 160 5.23 11.76 16.33
N SER A 161 5.66 12.95 15.90
CA SER A 161 5.45 13.41 14.52
C SER A 161 6.71 13.22 13.67
N LEU A 162 6.53 12.88 12.39
CA LEU A 162 7.63 12.75 11.43
C LEU A 162 8.36 14.09 11.26
N ALA A 163 7.61 15.19 11.10
CA ALA A 163 8.16 16.53 10.89
C ALA A 163 9.18 16.96 11.95
N ARG A 164 8.91 16.64 13.22
CA ARG A 164 9.76 17.03 14.35
C ARG A 164 10.62 15.88 14.84
N GLY A 165 10.01 14.72 15.05
CA GLY A 165 10.63 13.55 15.66
C GLY A 165 11.80 13.00 14.86
N TRP A 166 11.74 13.11 13.54
CA TRP A 166 12.76 12.56 12.64
C TRP A 166 14.15 13.13 12.87
N THR A 167 14.28 14.44 13.08
CA THR A 167 15.56 15.12 13.24
C THR A 167 15.74 15.75 14.62
N LYS A 168 14.66 16.32 15.20
CA LYS A 168 14.68 17.09 16.43
C LYS A 168 14.08 16.36 17.63
N GLY A 169 13.53 15.16 17.44
CA GLY A 169 13.03 14.31 18.51
C GLY A 169 14.12 13.84 19.45
N ASP A 170 13.74 13.31 20.59
CA ASP A 170 14.67 12.62 21.48
C ASP A 170 15.19 11.30 20.88
N ALA A 171 16.06 10.60 21.59
CA ALA A 171 16.66 9.36 21.09
C ALA A 171 15.64 8.24 20.84
N GLN A 172 14.59 8.18 21.69
CA GLN A 172 13.53 7.16 21.58
C GLN A 172 12.60 7.45 20.42
N GLU A 173 12.21 8.72 20.22
CA GLU A 173 11.38 9.15 19.09
C GLU A 173 12.07 8.89 17.75
N LYS A 174 13.37 9.25 17.65
CA LYS A 174 14.18 8.98 16.46
C LYS A 174 14.30 7.49 16.19
N ALA A 175 14.57 6.69 17.21
CA ALA A 175 14.69 5.24 17.08
C ALA A 175 13.35 4.64 16.62
N PHE A 176 12.25 5.00 17.27
CA PHE A 176 10.91 4.55 16.89
C PHE A 176 10.60 4.83 15.42
N LEU A 177 10.80 6.07 14.95
CA LEU A 177 10.50 6.45 13.58
C LEU A 177 11.39 5.73 12.55
N ARG A 178 12.68 5.56 12.85
CA ARG A 178 13.64 4.84 11.99
C ARG A 178 13.31 3.35 11.89
N GLU A 179 12.94 2.73 12.99
CA GLU A 179 12.55 1.32 13.02
C GLU A 179 11.22 1.10 12.33
N ALA A 180 10.24 2.01 12.51
CA ALA A 180 8.97 1.97 11.82
C ALA A 180 9.14 2.07 10.30
N GLN A 181 10.04 2.98 9.82
CA GLN A 181 10.41 3.06 8.41
C GLN A 181 11.10 1.78 7.93
N ALA A 182 12.08 1.28 8.66
CA ALA A 182 12.84 0.09 8.27
C ALA A 182 11.91 -1.14 8.10
N GLY A 183 10.97 -1.33 9.04
CA GLY A 183 9.96 -2.37 8.93
C GLY A 183 8.99 -2.15 7.76
N ALA A 184 8.59 -0.91 7.49
CA ALA A 184 7.78 -0.58 6.33
C ALA A 184 8.45 -0.99 5.01
N CYS A 185 9.77 -0.82 4.88
CA CYS A 185 10.53 -1.18 3.68
C CYS A 185 10.49 -2.68 3.35
N ASN A 186 10.10 -3.55 4.29
CA ASN A 186 9.92 -4.98 4.05
C ASN A 186 8.51 -5.32 3.56
N ILE A 187 7.54 -4.43 3.77
CA ILE A 187 6.12 -4.65 3.47
C ILE A 187 5.72 -3.88 2.20
N PHE A 188 6.00 -2.59 2.15
CA PHE A 188 5.65 -1.72 1.03
C PHE A 188 6.68 -1.76 -0.09
N THR A 189 6.28 -1.45 -1.31
CA THR A 189 7.18 -1.37 -2.46
C THR A 189 7.83 0.00 -2.61
N THR A 190 7.18 1.07 -2.11
CA THR A 190 7.78 2.40 -1.96
C THR A 190 7.62 2.88 -0.53
N VAL A 191 8.71 3.32 0.06
CA VAL A 191 8.76 3.97 1.37
C VAL A 191 9.63 5.22 1.25
N LEU A 192 9.01 6.40 1.35
CA LEU A 192 9.71 7.68 1.33
C LEU A 192 9.52 8.37 2.68
N ALA A 193 10.62 8.65 3.37
CA ALA A 193 10.64 9.28 4.68
C ALA A 193 11.38 10.62 4.65
N PRO A 194 11.37 11.43 5.73
CA PRO A 194 12.13 12.67 5.75
C PRO A 194 13.61 12.46 5.42
N GLY A 195 14.08 13.20 4.40
CA GLY A 195 15.40 13.06 3.82
C GLY A 195 15.45 12.28 2.51
N SER A 196 14.32 11.77 2.00
CA SER A 196 14.25 11.17 0.66
C SER A 196 14.30 12.24 -0.43
N ASP A 197 13.49 13.27 -0.30
CA ASP A 197 13.39 14.42 -1.20
C ASP A 197 12.69 15.62 -0.53
N ALA A 198 12.47 16.71 -1.27
CA ALA A 198 11.88 17.93 -0.73
C ALA A 198 10.39 17.82 -0.38
N ASN A 199 9.65 16.88 -0.97
CA ASN A 199 8.22 16.73 -0.75
C ASN A 199 7.90 15.84 0.46
N HIS A 200 8.86 15.03 0.93
CA HIS A 200 8.70 14.06 2.01
C HIS A 200 9.47 14.46 3.28
N ASN A 201 9.40 15.76 3.68
CA ASN A 201 10.13 16.25 4.85
C ASN A 201 9.38 16.08 6.18
N ASP A 202 8.08 15.82 6.15
CA ASP A 202 7.19 15.88 7.31
C ASP A 202 6.27 14.65 7.46
N HIS A 203 6.39 13.70 6.57
CA HIS A 203 5.59 12.47 6.57
C HIS A 203 6.36 11.26 6.05
N LEU A 204 5.77 10.10 6.21
CA LEU A 204 6.19 8.82 5.66
C LEU A 204 5.19 8.44 4.58
N HIS A 205 5.60 8.49 3.31
CA HIS A 205 4.83 8.00 2.20
C HIS A 205 5.00 6.49 2.07
N LEU A 206 3.90 5.76 2.01
CA LEU A 206 3.86 4.29 1.90
C LEU A 206 2.98 3.92 0.72
N ASP A 207 3.51 3.14 -0.23
CA ASP A 207 2.73 2.65 -1.36
C ASP A 207 3.09 1.23 -1.81
N LEU A 208 2.27 0.68 -2.70
CA LEU A 208 2.45 -0.62 -3.32
C LEU A 208 2.57 -0.49 -4.86
N ALA A 209 3.35 0.50 -5.33
CA ALA A 209 3.63 0.68 -6.75
C ALA A 209 4.35 -0.53 -7.33
N MET A 210 4.08 -0.84 -8.59
CA MET A 210 4.76 -1.93 -9.28
C MET A 210 6.00 -1.42 -9.99
N HIS A 211 7.16 -1.61 -9.37
CA HIS A 211 8.48 -1.22 -9.93
C HIS A 211 9.18 -2.34 -10.72
N GLY A 212 8.46 -3.41 -11.05
CA GLY A 212 9.02 -4.61 -11.69
C GLY A 212 9.47 -5.66 -10.69
N GLN A 213 10.09 -6.73 -11.21
CA GLN A 213 10.54 -7.88 -10.42
C GLN A 213 12.07 -7.94 -10.39
N THR A 214 12.58 -8.47 -9.30
CA THR A 214 13.99 -8.88 -9.15
C THR A 214 14.04 -10.38 -8.90
N SER A 215 15.21 -10.98 -8.91
CA SER A 215 15.40 -12.39 -8.55
C SER A 215 14.94 -12.75 -7.14
N THR A 216 14.87 -11.75 -6.24
CA THR A 216 14.49 -11.92 -4.82
C THR A 216 13.07 -11.43 -4.51
N GLY A 217 12.30 -10.99 -5.52
CA GLY A 217 10.93 -10.51 -5.37
C GLY A 217 10.67 -9.16 -6.04
N PRO A 218 9.60 -8.45 -5.68
CA PRO A 218 9.30 -7.14 -6.25
C PRO A 218 10.39 -6.15 -5.89
N ARG A 219 10.78 -5.31 -6.88
CA ARG A 219 11.69 -4.18 -6.64
C ARG A 219 11.06 -3.24 -5.62
N ARG A 220 11.86 -2.78 -4.66
CA ARG A 220 11.44 -1.86 -3.60
C ARG A 220 12.27 -0.59 -3.63
N ILE A 221 11.63 0.53 -3.35
CA ILE A 221 12.24 1.85 -3.17
C ILE A 221 12.09 2.20 -1.69
N CYS A 222 13.20 2.33 -0.98
CA CYS A 222 13.22 2.70 0.42
C CYS A 222 14.21 3.84 0.62
N LYS A 223 13.72 5.06 0.87
CA LYS A 223 14.54 6.26 1.02
C LYS A 223 14.15 7.04 2.29
N PRO A 224 15.14 7.60 3.00
CA PRO A 224 16.55 7.23 2.96
C PRO A 224 16.74 5.77 3.34
N LEU A 225 17.81 5.15 2.88
CA LEU A 225 18.10 3.76 3.25
C LEU A 225 18.21 3.65 4.78
N PRO A 226 17.46 2.72 5.41
CA PRO A 226 17.62 2.46 6.83
C PRO A 226 19.04 2.00 7.16
N SER A 227 19.48 2.25 8.40
CA SER A 227 20.72 1.69 8.89
C SER A 227 20.75 0.16 8.70
N PRO A 228 21.87 -0.45 8.24
CA PRO A 228 21.97 -1.88 8.06
C PRO A 228 21.60 -2.72 9.29
N GLN A 229 21.76 -2.16 10.50
CA GLN A 229 21.39 -2.81 11.76
C GLN A 229 19.86 -2.91 11.95
N LEU A 230 19.06 -2.11 11.23
CA LEU A 230 17.60 -2.09 11.31
C LEU A 230 16.94 -2.95 10.22
N LEU A 231 17.69 -3.33 9.21
CA LEU A 231 17.20 -4.22 8.16
C LEU A 231 17.57 -5.66 8.50
N PRO A 232 16.68 -6.63 8.32
CA PRO A 232 17.10 -8.04 8.32
C PRO A 232 18.19 -8.20 7.27
N ALA A 233 19.23 -8.96 7.59
CA ALA A 233 20.30 -9.23 6.63
C ALA A 233 19.69 -9.75 5.33
N PRO A 234 20.02 -9.14 4.17
CA PRO A 234 19.48 -9.57 2.90
C PRO A 234 19.86 -11.03 2.69
N GLN A 235 18.86 -11.91 2.72
CA GLN A 235 19.06 -13.31 2.35
C GLN A 235 19.20 -13.37 0.82
N ARG A 236 20.38 -13.04 0.32
CA ARG A 236 20.69 -13.26 -1.09
C ARG A 236 20.75 -14.75 -1.35
N ARG A 237 19.83 -15.23 -2.16
CA ARG A 237 19.82 -16.60 -2.66
C ARG A 237 20.54 -16.74 -4.01
N ASP A 238 21.03 -15.63 -4.54
CA ASP A 238 21.71 -15.58 -5.82
C ASP A 238 22.99 -14.73 -5.72
N ASN A 239 23.94 -14.98 -6.62
CA ASN A 239 25.18 -14.22 -6.74
C ASN A 239 25.05 -13.09 -7.77
N LEU A 240 23.83 -12.60 -8.02
CA LEU A 240 23.62 -11.52 -8.97
C LEU A 240 24.06 -10.18 -8.34
N PRO A 241 24.63 -9.26 -9.14
CA PRO A 241 24.97 -7.93 -8.66
C PRO A 241 23.73 -7.17 -8.19
N ASP A 242 23.95 -6.19 -7.31
CA ASP A 242 22.87 -5.29 -6.90
C ASP A 242 22.18 -4.69 -8.13
N ALA A 243 20.85 -4.61 -8.08
CA ALA A 243 20.13 -3.88 -9.11
C ALA A 243 20.65 -2.43 -9.12
N PRO A 244 20.97 -1.85 -10.28
CA PRO A 244 21.41 -0.47 -10.36
C PRO A 244 20.34 0.43 -9.74
N ASP A 245 20.76 1.48 -9.03
CA ASP A 245 19.88 2.55 -8.62
C ASP A 245 19.22 3.11 -9.87
N ILE A 246 17.91 2.89 -9.97
CA ILE A 246 17.14 3.48 -11.06
C ILE A 246 16.68 4.84 -10.53
N ASP A 247 17.22 5.90 -11.12
CA ASP A 247 16.67 7.21 -10.96
C ASP A 247 15.16 7.15 -11.29
N ASP A 248 14.35 7.87 -10.50
CA ASP A 248 12.87 7.83 -10.50
C ASP A 248 12.19 8.17 -11.85
N ASP A 249 12.95 8.29 -12.93
CA ASP A 249 12.52 8.72 -14.28
C ASP A 249 12.18 7.58 -15.25
N ILE A 250 12.26 6.31 -14.83
CA ILE A 250 11.87 5.22 -15.73
C ILE A 250 10.36 5.03 -15.68
N ASP A 251 9.68 5.59 -16.65
CA ASP A 251 8.27 5.39 -16.93
C ASP A 251 8.02 3.93 -17.35
N VAL A 252 7.67 3.07 -16.39
CA VAL A 252 7.31 1.67 -16.67
C VAL A 252 6.07 1.54 -17.56
N ALA A 253 5.27 2.61 -17.72
CA ALA A 253 4.14 2.62 -18.64
C ALA A 253 4.58 2.66 -20.13
N GLN A 254 5.79 3.14 -20.42
CA GLN A 254 6.36 3.16 -21.78
C GLN A 254 7.13 1.88 -22.14
N ALA A 255 7.49 1.02 -21.18
CA ALA A 255 8.19 -0.24 -21.47
C ALA A 255 7.33 -1.29 -22.21
N GLY A 256 6.02 -1.07 -22.32
CA GLY A 256 5.09 -1.95 -23.06
C GLY A 256 5.01 -1.71 -24.57
N GLY A 257 5.71 -0.70 -25.11
CA GLY A 257 5.55 -0.25 -26.50
C GLY A 257 6.64 -0.64 -27.50
N ALA A 258 7.74 -1.24 -27.06
CA ALA A 258 8.84 -1.61 -27.95
C ALA A 258 9.13 -3.12 -27.92
N SER A 259 8.20 -3.94 -28.42
CA SER A 259 8.54 -5.26 -28.94
C SER A 259 9.43 -5.08 -30.18
N ARG A 260 10.71 -4.85 -30.00
CA ARG A 260 11.69 -5.18 -31.02
C ARG A 260 11.81 -6.70 -31.03
N SER A 261 11.23 -7.33 -32.05
CA SER A 261 11.50 -8.69 -32.46
C SER A 261 13.01 -8.82 -32.72
N MET A 262 13.75 -9.28 -31.71
CA MET A 262 15.10 -9.79 -31.93
C MET A 262 14.94 -11.16 -32.56
N SER A 263 15.20 -11.22 -33.87
CA SER A 263 15.33 -12.45 -34.65
C SER A 263 16.46 -13.29 -34.02
N LEU A 264 16.10 -14.38 -33.36
CA LEU A 264 17.04 -15.38 -32.86
C LEU A 264 17.43 -16.28 -34.02
N ALA A 265 18.48 -15.90 -34.75
CA ALA A 265 19.15 -16.76 -35.71
C ALA A 265 20.58 -17.01 -35.26
N ALA A 266 20.77 -17.99 -34.40
CA ALA A 266 22.01 -18.78 -34.29
C ALA A 266 21.69 -20.01 -33.41
N ALA A 267 21.38 -21.11 -34.09
CA ALA A 267 21.22 -22.40 -33.44
C ALA A 267 22.61 -22.91 -33.01
N LEU A 268 22.79 -23.14 -31.71
CA LEU A 268 23.87 -23.98 -31.19
C LEU A 268 23.43 -25.45 -31.28
N PRO A 269 24.34 -26.39 -31.64
CA PRO A 269 23.99 -27.78 -31.73
C PRO A 269 23.75 -28.41 -30.35
N PRO A 270 22.87 -29.42 -30.24
CA PRO A 270 22.53 -30.04 -28.97
C PRO A 270 23.72 -30.89 -28.45
N ALA A 271 24.04 -30.72 -27.16
CA ALA A 271 24.97 -31.57 -26.46
C ALA A 271 24.39 -32.98 -26.25
N PRO A 272 25.20 -34.05 -26.25
CA PRO A 272 24.74 -35.41 -26.15
C PRO A 272 24.19 -35.75 -24.75
N ILE A 273 22.99 -36.30 -24.72
CA ILE A 273 22.33 -36.75 -23.50
C ILE A 273 22.98 -38.06 -23.02
N SER A 274 23.67 -38.01 -21.92
CA SER A 274 24.17 -39.22 -21.22
C SER A 274 22.99 -39.84 -20.45
N LYS A 275 22.60 -41.06 -20.83
CA LYS A 275 21.65 -41.88 -20.10
C LYS A 275 22.29 -42.47 -18.85
N ALA A 276 21.97 -41.98 -17.67
CA ALA A 276 22.24 -42.68 -16.42
C ALA A 276 20.97 -43.51 -16.06
N PRO A 277 21.14 -44.75 -15.52
CA PRO A 277 20.02 -45.63 -15.20
C PRO A 277 19.27 -45.14 -13.97
N ALA A 278 17.94 -45.14 -14.07
CA ALA A 278 17.02 -44.82 -12.99
C ALA A 278 17.06 -45.90 -11.89
N GLN A 279 17.36 -45.49 -10.65
CA GLN A 279 17.13 -46.31 -9.47
C GLN A 279 15.71 -46.03 -8.94
N PRO A 280 14.97 -47.05 -8.50
CA PRO A 280 13.64 -46.85 -7.96
C PRO A 280 13.70 -46.22 -6.56
N MET A 281 13.15 -45.03 -6.39
CA MET A 281 12.92 -44.42 -5.09
C MET A 281 11.82 -45.17 -4.36
N ARG A 282 12.17 -45.75 -3.19
CA ARG A 282 11.19 -46.28 -2.24
C ARG A 282 10.49 -45.12 -1.55
N SER A 283 9.18 -45.00 -1.78
CA SER A 283 8.32 -44.09 -1.04
C SER A 283 8.19 -44.52 0.39
N ALA A 284 8.83 -43.80 1.31
CA ALA A 284 8.53 -43.90 2.74
C ALA A 284 7.39 -42.92 3.05
N SER A 285 6.19 -43.46 3.22
CA SER A 285 5.03 -42.74 3.76
C SER A 285 5.24 -42.54 5.26
N LEU A 286 5.57 -41.32 5.64
CA LEU A 286 5.50 -40.85 7.03
C LEU A 286 4.19 -40.10 7.21
N ALA A 287 3.17 -40.76 7.73
CA ALA A 287 1.96 -40.11 8.22
C ALA A 287 2.30 -39.31 9.50
N PRO A 288 1.91 -38.05 9.64
CA PRO A 288 2.10 -37.33 10.88
C PRO A 288 1.15 -37.86 11.94
N ALA A 289 1.68 -38.17 13.15
CA ALA A 289 0.90 -38.53 14.30
C ALA A 289 -0.01 -37.37 14.75
N PRO A 290 -1.24 -37.61 15.20
CA PRO A 290 -2.12 -36.56 15.69
C PRO A 290 -1.55 -35.97 16.99
N MET A 291 -1.27 -34.66 16.95
CA MET A 291 -0.93 -33.91 18.16
C MET A 291 -2.17 -33.75 19.04
N ALA A 292 -2.05 -34.17 20.29
CA ALA A 292 -3.06 -33.91 21.30
C ALA A 292 -3.15 -32.40 21.61
N PRO A 293 -4.36 -31.86 21.84
CA PRO A 293 -4.50 -30.45 22.17
C PRO A 293 -3.86 -30.14 23.53
N ILE A 294 -3.00 -29.14 23.55
CA ILE A 294 -2.40 -28.58 24.77
C ILE A 294 -3.49 -27.79 25.50
N PRO A 295 -3.82 -28.10 26.75
CA PRO A 295 -4.79 -27.34 27.53
C PRO A 295 -4.23 -25.91 27.81
N LEU A 296 -4.96 -24.91 27.39
CA LEU A 296 -4.65 -23.52 27.73
C LEU A 296 -4.91 -23.29 29.24
N PRO A 297 -4.04 -22.53 29.93
CA PRO A 297 -4.29 -22.16 31.32
C PRO A 297 -5.53 -21.23 31.38
N PRO A 298 -6.33 -21.30 32.47
CA PRO A 298 -7.52 -20.47 32.62
C PRO A 298 -7.12 -18.96 32.66
N ILE A 299 -7.80 -18.19 31.84
CA ILE A 299 -7.66 -16.73 31.81
C ILE A 299 -8.24 -16.18 33.13
N PRO A 300 -7.48 -15.42 33.94
CA PRO A 300 -8.00 -14.77 35.13
C PRO A 300 -9.08 -13.77 34.74
N LEU A 301 -10.27 -13.86 35.30
CA LEU A 301 -11.32 -12.86 35.14
C LEU A 301 -10.87 -11.54 35.77
N PRO A 302 -11.13 -10.40 35.13
CA PRO A 302 -10.84 -9.09 35.71
C PRO A 302 -11.67 -8.88 37.01
N PRO A 303 -11.12 -8.20 38.04
CA PRO A 303 -11.85 -7.93 39.26
C PRO A 303 -13.11 -7.09 38.98
N PRO A 304 -14.20 -7.30 39.73
CA PRO A 304 -15.43 -6.52 39.56
C PRO A 304 -15.15 -5.03 39.84
N ARG A 305 -15.63 -4.16 38.94
CA ARG A 305 -15.53 -2.71 39.14
C ARG A 305 -16.29 -2.30 40.41
N PRO A 306 -15.73 -1.42 41.25
CA PRO A 306 -16.48 -0.88 42.39
C PRO A 306 -17.69 -0.09 41.87
N MET A 307 -18.88 -0.45 42.36
CA MET A 307 -20.10 0.33 42.11
C MET A 307 -19.99 1.62 42.92
N THR A 308 -19.78 2.75 42.26
CA THR A 308 -19.98 4.05 42.88
C THR A 308 -21.48 4.38 42.83
N ARG A 309 -22.01 4.68 43.98
CA ARG A 309 -23.40 5.12 44.21
C ARG A 309 -23.69 6.40 43.43
N GLU A 310 -24.84 6.40 42.79
CA GLU A 310 -25.54 7.45 42.09
C GLU A 310 -25.19 8.91 42.42
N GLY A 311 -24.77 9.65 41.36
CA GLY A 311 -24.89 11.09 41.25
C GLY A 311 -25.94 11.41 40.18
N VAL A 312 -27.15 11.74 40.63
CA VAL A 312 -28.24 12.29 39.79
C VAL A 312 -27.79 13.62 39.25
N PHE A 313 -27.54 13.74 37.97
CA PHE A 313 -27.36 15.04 37.32
C PHE A 313 -28.76 15.58 36.91
N ALA A 314 -29.22 16.58 37.66
CA ALA A 314 -30.37 17.40 37.24
C ALA A 314 -29.98 18.26 36.04
N TYR A 315 -30.71 18.12 34.94
CA TYR A 315 -30.62 19.03 33.80
C TYR A 315 -31.30 20.34 34.19
N ASP A 316 -30.52 21.42 34.30
CA ASP A 316 -31.04 22.78 34.44
C ASP A 316 -31.32 23.36 33.04
N ALA A 317 -32.59 23.47 32.69
CA ALA A 317 -33.09 23.93 31.40
C ALA A 317 -33.46 25.42 31.45
N THR A 318 -32.44 26.30 31.65
CA THR A 318 -32.68 27.76 31.47
C THR A 318 -31.37 28.44 30.98
N ALA A 319 -31.14 28.43 29.67
CA ALA A 319 -30.23 29.36 29.03
C ALA A 319 -30.99 30.18 27.98
N THR A 320 -31.38 31.37 28.38
CA THR A 320 -32.02 32.40 27.55
C THR A 320 -31.01 32.95 26.54
N ILE A 321 -31.28 32.81 25.26
CA ILE A 321 -30.52 33.40 24.17
C ILE A 321 -30.85 34.90 24.07
N ARG A 322 -29.86 35.79 24.27
CA ARG A 322 -29.96 37.20 23.90
C ARG A 322 -29.37 37.43 22.52
N PRO A 323 -30.04 38.10 21.58
CA PRO A 323 -29.44 38.49 20.31
C PRO A 323 -28.52 39.71 20.49
N ARG A 324 -27.34 39.69 19.85
CA ARG A 324 -26.48 40.88 19.70
C ARG A 324 -26.94 41.68 18.49
N ARG A 325 -27.07 42.97 18.70
CA ARG A 325 -27.17 44.00 17.66
C ARG A 325 -25.80 44.24 17.02
#